data_3ec28996f7ab4568d163c1a912a0135d
#
_entry.id   3ec28996f7ab4568d163c1a912a0135d
#
_cell.length_a   1.000
_cell.length_b   1.000
_cell.length_c   1.000
_cell.angle_alpha   90.00
_cell.angle_beta   90.00
_cell.angle_gamma   90.00
#
_symmetry.space_group_name_H-M   'P 1'
#
loop_
_entity.id
_entity.type
_entity.pdbx_description
1 polymer ?
#
loop_
_entity_poly.entity_id
_entity_poly.type
_entity_poly.pdbx_seq_one_letter_code
_entity_poly.pdbx_strand_id
1 'polypeptide(L)'
;MGNLLGTAGTPRKRLRELLTAGPPLVAPGAYDALSARLVEQAGFDVVYMTGFGTTASLIGRPDVGLLSGAEMIDNATRIVSAVDVPVIADADTGYGNAINVVRTVRAYEQAGVAAIHLEDQVMPKKCGHMSGKAVISREEMVGKIAAAAAARRDPDFVLIARTDAAAVHGLDDALGRAKAYADAGADVLFVEAPTSEESIERVATELRGVAPLVFNWAEGGRTPPLPLSRIADLGFSLVLYPIGTLLAATAGIRSLLDVIRRDGTPTAALPGVPTFDEFTTLIGLPEVSELEQRFSGE
;
A
#
# COMPACT_ATOMS: atom_id res chain seq x y z
N MET A 1 14.19 -11.63 -5.59
CA MET A 1 14.73 -10.34 -6.08
C MET A 1 14.12 -10.06 -7.43
N GLY A 2 13.61 -8.84 -7.66
CA GLY A 2 13.15 -8.45 -8.97
C GLY A 2 14.26 -8.64 -10.00
N ASN A 3 14.04 -9.56 -10.94
CA ASN A 3 15.01 -9.91 -11.96
C ASN A 3 14.99 -8.83 -13.05
N LEU A 4 16.13 -8.27 -13.43
CA LEU A 4 16.22 -7.26 -14.50
C LEU A 4 15.66 -7.74 -15.84
N LEU A 5 15.68 -9.04 -16.11
CA LEU A 5 15.06 -9.64 -17.29
C LEU A 5 13.55 -9.92 -17.11
N GLY A 6 12.99 -9.63 -15.93
CA GLY A 6 11.63 -9.94 -15.56
C GLY A 6 11.39 -11.41 -15.24
N THR A 7 10.36 -11.69 -14.46
CA THR A 7 9.90 -13.06 -14.18
C THR A 7 8.62 -13.35 -14.97
N ALA A 8 8.43 -14.61 -15.38
CA ALA A 8 7.24 -15.07 -16.11
C ALA A 8 6.00 -15.22 -15.20
N GLY A 9 5.91 -14.46 -14.10
CA GLY A 9 4.81 -14.53 -13.14
C GLY A 9 3.62 -13.66 -13.53
N THR A 10 2.45 -14.01 -12.98
CA THR A 10 1.23 -13.16 -13.01
C THR A 10 0.96 -12.62 -11.59
N PRO A 11 1.62 -11.52 -11.15
CA PRO A 11 1.49 -11.01 -9.77
C PRO A 11 0.04 -10.74 -9.36
N ARG A 12 -0.82 -10.33 -10.30
CA ARG A 12 -2.24 -10.07 -10.06
C ARG A 12 -2.99 -11.33 -9.66
N LYS A 13 -2.83 -12.40 -10.44
CA LYS A 13 -3.44 -13.70 -10.12
C LYS A 13 -2.94 -14.22 -8.77
N ARG A 14 -1.63 -14.13 -8.51
CA ARG A 14 -1.05 -14.51 -7.21
C ARG A 14 -1.69 -13.74 -6.07
N LEU A 15 -1.92 -12.43 -6.21
CA LEU A 15 -2.58 -11.62 -5.17
C LEU A 15 -4.01 -12.13 -4.90
N ARG A 16 -4.81 -12.43 -5.94
CA ARG A 16 -6.16 -12.98 -5.76
C ARG A 16 -6.15 -14.31 -5.02
N GLU A 17 -5.23 -15.18 -5.35
CA GLU A 17 -5.05 -16.47 -4.68
C GLU A 17 -4.69 -16.26 -3.19
N LEU A 18 -3.74 -15.38 -2.89
CA LEU A 18 -3.30 -15.07 -1.53
C LEU A 18 -4.42 -14.46 -0.67
N LEU A 19 -5.27 -13.61 -1.24
CA LEU A 19 -6.39 -12.99 -0.52
C LEU A 19 -7.47 -13.98 -0.08
N THR A 20 -7.49 -15.18 -0.67
CA THR A 20 -8.52 -16.20 -0.41
C THR A 20 -7.98 -17.48 0.23
N ALA A 21 -6.66 -17.66 0.33
CA ALA A 21 -6.00 -18.94 0.56
C ALA A 21 -5.55 -19.23 2.00
N GLY A 22 -6.07 -18.57 3.04
CA GLY A 22 -5.68 -18.97 4.40
C GLY A 22 -5.54 -17.82 5.40
N PRO A 23 -4.44 -17.73 6.17
CA PRO A 23 -4.26 -16.66 7.14
C PRO A 23 -4.17 -15.30 6.46
N PRO A 24 -4.42 -14.20 7.19
CA PRO A 24 -4.35 -12.86 6.62
C PRO A 24 -3.02 -12.59 5.93
N LEU A 25 -3.07 -12.09 4.69
CA LEU A 25 -1.92 -11.64 3.95
C LEU A 25 -1.34 -10.38 4.62
N VAL A 26 -0.06 -10.40 4.95
CA VAL A 26 0.63 -9.27 5.59
C VAL A 26 1.34 -8.44 4.53
N ALA A 27 1.00 -7.16 4.45
CA ALA A 27 1.52 -6.22 3.46
C ALA A 27 2.24 -5.04 4.16
N PRO A 28 3.56 -5.12 4.37
CA PRO A 28 4.33 -4.00 4.86
C PRO A 28 4.39 -2.85 3.85
N GLY A 29 4.40 -1.61 4.37
CA GLY A 29 4.48 -0.41 3.56
C GLY A 29 5.86 -0.21 2.95
N ALA A 30 5.88 0.14 1.67
CA ALA A 30 7.05 0.65 0.97
C ALA A 30 6.72 2.01 0.36
N TYR A 31 7.69 2.88 0.29
CA TYR A 31 7.52 4.24 -0.21
C TYR A 31 8.45 4.54 -1.40
N ASP A 32 9.37 3.63 -1.69
CA ASP A 32 10.29 3.66 -2.83
C ASP A 32 10.74 2.23 -3.22
N ALA A 33 11.52 2.12 -4.28
CA ALA A 33 12.03 0.85 -4.78
C ALA A 33 12.93 0.12 -3.77
N LEU A 34 13.72 0.85 -2.96
CA LEU A 34 14.62 0.25 -1.98
C LEU A 34 13.84 -0.37 -0.83
N SER A 35 12.88 0.36 -0.26
CA SER A 35 12.02 -0.17 0.81
C SER A 35 11.18 -1.35 0.34
N ALA A 36 10.72 -1.35 -0.92
CA ALA A 36 10.01 -2.49 -1.51
C ALA A 36 10.89 -3.75 -1.61
N ARG A 37 12.15 -3.61 -2.05
CA ARG A 37 13.12 -4.72 -2.06
C ARG A 37 13.38 -5.28 -0.67
N LEU A 38 13.49 -4.43 0.33
CA LEU A 38 13.68 -4.86 1.71
C LEU A 38 12.48 -5.67 2.23
N VAL A 39 11.25 -5.25 1.88
CA VAL A 39 10.04 -6.01 2.22
C VAL A 39 10.05 -7.39 1.56
N GLU A 40 10.33 -7.47 0.26
CA GLU A 40 10.42 -8.74 -0.45
C GLU A 40 11.52 -9.66 0.11
N GLN A 41 12.72 -9.13 0.37
CA GLN A 41 13.83 -9.88 0.94
C GLN A 41 13.55 -10.39 2.36
N ALA A 42 12.72 -9.70 3.11
CA ALA A 42 12.23 -10.16 4.40
C ALA A 42 11.25 -11.34 4.31
N GLY A 43 10.88 -11.77 3.08
CA GLY A 43 10.03 -12.92 2.82
C GLY A 43 8.53 -12.63 2.82
N PHE A 44 8.12 -11.37 2.70
CA PHE A 44 6.71 -11.04 2.54
C PHE A 44 6.22 -11.29 1.11
N ASP A 45 5.03 -11.83 0.99
CA ASP A 45 4.41 -12.22 -0.28
C ASP A 45 3.79 -11.06 -1.05
N VAL A 46 3.74 -9.86 -0.48
CA VAL A 46 3.12 -8.66 -1.07
C VAL A 46 3.76 -7.39 -0.51
N VAL A 47 3.83 -6.35 -1.33
CA VAL A 47 4.27 -5.00 -0.94
C VAL A 47 3.07 -4.06 -0.98
N TYR A 48 2.94 -3.18 0.01
CA TYR A 48 1.97 -2.08 0.00
C TYR A 48 2.67 -0.75 -0.29
N MET A 49 2.40 -0.13 -1.45
CA MET A 49 2.85 1.23 -1.73
C MET A 49 1.98 2.23 -0.95
N THR A 50 2.56 2.78 0.11
CA THR A 50 1.87 3.72 1.01
C THR A 50 1.86 5.14 0.44
N GLY A 51 0.68 5.78 0.33
CA GLY A 51 0.56 7.18 -0.09
C GLY A 51 1.22 8.14 0.89
N PHE A 52 1.05 7.89 2.21
CA PHE A 52 1.72 8.65 3.26
C PHE A 52 3.24 8.61 3.12
N GLY A 53 3.79 7.40 2.97
CA GLY A 53 5.25 7.22 2.84
C GLY A 53 5.78 7.82 1.53
N THR A 54 5.04 7.66 0.43
CA THR A 54 5.38 8.24 -0.87
C THR A 54 5.43 9.76 -0.80
N THR A 55 4.43 10.42 -0.21
CA THR A 55 4.41 11.88 -0.04
C THR A 55 5.59 12.35 0.81
N ALA A 56 5.83 11.69 1.94
CA ALA A 56 6.95 12.04 2.83
C ALA A 56 8.31 11.85 2.15
N SER A 57 8.49 10.77 1.38
CA SER A 57 9.74 10.45 0.69
C SER A 57 10.00 11.37 -0.50
N LEU A 58 9.01 11.58 -1.38
CA LEU A 58 9.22 12.34 -2.61
C LEU A 58 9.35 13.84 -2.39
N ILE A 59 8.58 14.43 -1.48
CA ILE A 59 8.53 15.89 -1.32
C ILE A 59 8.75 16.38 0.11
N GLY A 60 8.99 15.49 1.08
CA GLY A 60 9.24 15.85 2.48
C GLY A 60 8.06 16.57 3.14
N ARG A 61 6.82 16.23 2.76
CA ARG A 61 5.60 16.90 3.22
C ARG A 61 4.59 15.90 3.78
N PRO A 62 3.63 16.38 4.60
CA PRO A 62 2.54 15.53 5.09
C PRO A 62 1.62 15.10 3.94
N ASP A 63 0.99 13.94 4.13
CA ASP A 63 0.03 13.36 3.19
C ASP A 63 -1.34 14.04 3.30
N VAL A 64 -1.50 15.11 2.52
CA VAL A 64 -2.71 15.94 2.46
C VAL A 64 -3.11 16.23 1.00
N GLY A 65 -2.91 15.29 0.10
CA GLY A 65 -3.30 15.39 -1.30
C GLY A 65 -2.41 16.34 -2.12
N LEU A 66 -1.10 16.41 -1.79
CA LEU A 66 -0.15 17.29 -2.49
C LEU A 66 0.44 16.65 -3.75
N LEU A 67 0.56 15.33 -3.79
CA LEU A 67 1.06 14.62 -4.98
C LEU A 67 -0.05 14.48 -6.03
N SER A 68 0.34 14.60 -7.27
CA SER A 68 -0.50 14.29 -8.41
C SER A 68 -0.58 12.79 -8.67
N GLY A 69 -1.64 12.34 -9.36
CA GLY A 69 -1.73 10.95 -9.80
C GLY A 69 -0.55 10.50 -10.68
N ALA A 70 0.05 11.40 -11.45
CA ALA A 70 1.21 11.08 -12.28
C ALA A 70 2.45 10.74 -11.44
N GLU A 71 2.73 11.51 -10.37
CA GLU A 71 3.83 11.24 -9.44
C GLU A 71 3.62 9.92 -8.69
N MET A 72 2.39 9.65 -8.26
CA MET A 72 2.06 8.40 -7.58
C MET A 72 2.23 7.18 -8.51
N ILE A 73 1.76 7.26 -9.76
CA ILE A 73 1.90 6.18 -10.76
C ILE A 73 3.37 5.96 -11.14
N ASP A 74 4.16 7.03 -11.27
CA ASP A 74 5.61 6.93 -11.54
C ASP A 74 6.32 6.19 -10.40
N ASN A 75 6.02 6.53 -9.14
CA ASN A 75 6.56 5.80 -8.00
C ASN A 75 6.10 4.33 -7.97
N ALA A 76 4.83 4.05 -8.27
CA ALA A 76 4.31 2.69 -8.37
C ALA A 76 5.07 1.87 -9.42
N THR A 77 5.36 2.48 -10.58
CA THR A 77 6.14 1.84 -11.66
C THR A 77 7.54 1.47 -11.19
N ARG A 78 8.22 2.35 -10.46
CA ARG A 78 9.56 2.08 -9.89
C ARG A 78 9.53 0.96 -8.86
N ILE A 79 8.54 0.95 -7.98
CA ILE A 79 8.36 -0.10 -6.97
C ILE A 79 8.11 -1.45 -7.65
N VAL A 80 7.16 -1.52 -8.58
CA VAL A 80 6.84 -2.75 -9.33
C VAL A 80 8.07 -3.30 -10.06
N SER A 81 8.87 -2.41 -10.67
CA SER A 81 10.10 -2.83 -11.39
C SER A 81 11.19 -3.37 -10.46
N ALA A 82 11.09 -3.14 -9.17
CA ALA A 82 12.12 -3.55 -8.20
C ALA A 82 11.84 -4.88 -7.51
N VAL A 83 10.62 -5.43 -7.62
CA VAL A 83 10.17 -6.64 -6.91
C VAL A 83 9.42 -7.60 -7.82
N ASP A 84 9.40 -8.89 -7.48
CA ASP A 84 8.64 -9.93 -8.17
C ASP A 84 7.29 -10.22 -7.48
N VAL A 85 7.15 -9.82 -6.22
CA VAL A 85 5.90 -9.98 -5.46
C VAL A 85 4.84 -8.96 -5.89
N PRO A 86 3.53 -9.28 -5.75
CA PRO A 86 2.46 -8.34 -6.02
C PRO A 86 2.61 -7.02 -5.26
N VAL A 87 2.27 -5.90 -5.92
CA VAL A 87 2.22 -4.57 -5.31
C VAL A 87 0.78 -4.10 -5.23
N ILE A 88 0.34 -3.71 -4.03
CA ILE A 88 -0.92 -3.00 -3.79
C ILE A 88 -0.59 -1.51 -3.67
N ALA A 89 -1.23 -0.64 -4.45
CA ALA A 89 -0.93 0.78 -4.44
C ALA A 89 -2.06 1.63 -3.87
N ASP A 90 -1.69 2.65 -3.10
CA ASP A 90 -2.57 3.77 -2.75
C ASP A 90 -2.84 4.61 -4.00
N ALA A 91 -4.11 4.80 -4.37
CA ALA A 91 -4.54 5.62 -5.49
C ALA A 91 -5.43 6.79 -5.02
N ASP A 92 -5.32 7.17 -3.75
CA ASP A 92 -6.07 8.27 -3.14
C ASP A 92 -7.57 8.21 -3.50
N THR A 93 -8.15 9.32 -3.96
CA THR A 93 -9.57 9.40 -4.37
C THR A 93 -9.80 9.05 -5.84
N GLY A 94 -8.76 8.57 -6.55
CA GLY A 94 -8.79 8.33 -8.00
C GLY A 94 -8.53 9.58 -8.85
N TYR A 95 -8.07 10.67 -8.23
CA TYR A 95 -7.62 11.93 -8.86
C TYR A 95 -8.69 12.63 -9.71
N GLY A 96 -9.95 12.60 -9.28
CA GLY A 96 -11.05 13.33 -9.91
C GLY A 96 -12.38 12.58 -9.86
N ASN A 97 -13.23 12.79 -10.86
CA ASN A 97 -14.53 12.14 -10.98
C ASN A 97 -14.42 10.70 -11.55
N ALA A 98 -15.56 10.03 -11.77
CA ALA A 98 -15.60 8.67 -12.31
C ALA A 98 -14.83 8.49 -13.65
N ILE A 99 -14.81 9.50 -14.52
CA ILE A 99 -14.06 9.44 -15.78
C ILE A 99 -12.55 9.54 -15.55
N ASN A 100 -12.11 10.33 -14.56
CA ASN A 100 -10.70 10.36 -14.15
C ASN A 100 -10.28 8.99 -13.57
N VAL A 101 -11.16 8.34 -12.80
CA VAL A 101 -10.92 7.00 -12.24
C VAL A 101 -10.69 5.97 -13.35
N VAL A 102 -11.42 6.01 -14.47
CA VAL A 102 -11.14 5.14 -15.64
C VAL A 102 -9.69 5.27 -16.11
N ARG A 103 -9.18 6.51 -16.22
CA ARG A 103 -7.80 6.77 -16.61
C ARG A 103 -6.81 6.29 -15.54
N THR A 104 -7.12 6.54 -14.28
CA THR A 104 -6.30 6.15 -13.12
C THR A 104 -6.11 4.64 -13.08
N VAL A 105 -7.20 3.86 -13.12
CA VAL A 105 -7.14 2.39 -13.13
C VAL A 105 -6.26 1.88 -14.25
N ARG A 106 -6.44 2.39 -15.48
CA ARG A 106 -5.63 1.97 -16.64
C ARG A 106 -4.16 2.29 -16.47
N ALA A 107 -3.84 3.45 -15.89
CA ALA A 107 -2.46 3.85 -15.69
C ALA A 107 -1.76 2.99 -14.62
N TYR A 108 -2.42 2.70 -13.50
CA TYR A 108 -1.89 1.78 -12.49
C TYR A 108 -1.79 0.34 -13.01
N GLU A 109 -2.76 -0.10 -13.81
CA GLU A 109 -2.71 -1.40 -14.47
C GLU A 109 -1.50 -1.51 -15.41
N GLN A 110 -1.21 -0.44 -16.20
CA GLN A 110 -0.03 -0.35 -17.06
C GLN A 110 1.28 -0.28 -16.25
N ALA A 111 1.29 0.38 -15.10
CA ALA A 111 2.42 0.40 -14.17
C ALA A 111 2.75 -0.98 -13.59
N GLY A 112 1.86 -1.98 -13.76
CA GLY A 112 2.09 -3.37 -13.35
C GLY A 112 1.65 -3.69 -11.92
N VAL A 113 0.98 -2.78 -11.20
CA VAL A 113 0.47 -3.09 -9.86
C VAL A 113 -0.60 -4.18 -9.90
N ALA A 114 -0.71 -4.93 -8.82
CA ALA A 114 -1.68 -6.02 -8.70
C ALA A 114 -3.04 -5.53 -8.16
N ALA A 115 -3.02 -4.46 -7.37
CA ALA A 115 -4.21 -3.86 -6.81
C ALA A 115 -4.03 -2.36 -6.59
N ILE A 116 -5.17 -1.64 -6.54
CA ILE A 116 -5.23 -0.29 -6.01
C ILE A 116 -6.33 -0.20 -4.96
N HIS A 117 -6.18 0.72 -4.00
CA HIS A 117 -7.32 1.17 -3.22
C HIS A 117 -7.72 2.60 -3.60
N LEU A 118 -9.04 2.82 -3.60
CA LEU A 118 -9.68 4.11 -3.84
C LEU A 118 -10.51 4.48 -2.62
N GLU A 119 -10.40 5.72 -2.17
CA GLU A 119 -11.12 6.22 -1.00
C GLU A 119 -12.18 7.26 -1.35
N ASP A 120 -13.21 7.35 -0.50
CA ASP A 120 -14.35 8.26 -0.67
C ASP A 120 -14.14 9.66 -0.06
N GLN A 121 -12.89 10.08 0.20
CA GLN A 121 -12.63 11.41 0.70
C GLN A 121 -12.88 12.51 -0.36
N VAL A 122 -13.21 13.71 0.13
CA VAL A 122 -13.21 14.93 -0.68
C VAL A 122 -11.77 15.40 -0.86
N MET A 123 -11.38 15.77 -2.10
CA MET A 123 -10.06 16.38 -2.36
C MET A 123 -10.04 17.86 -1.91
N PRO A 124 -8.91 18.31 -1.31
CA PRO A 124 -7.70 17.54 -0.98
C PRO A 124 -7.94 16.61 0.20
N LYS A 125 -7.56 15.33 0.00
CA LYS A 125 -7.71 14.29 1.02
C LYS A 125 -6.76 14.51 2.20
N LYS A 126 -6.96 13.77 3.27
CA LYS A 126 -6.05 13.71 4.43
C LYS A 126 -5.73 12.25 4.75
N CYS A 127 -4.58 12.01 5.38
CA CYS A 127 -4.29 10.67 5.90
C CYS A 127 -5.45 10.17 6.78
N GLY A 128 -5.82 8.91 6.65
CA GLY A 128 -6.98 8.30 7.31
C GLY A 128 -7.03 8.46 8.82
N HIS A 129 -5.87 8.60 9.47
CA HIS A 129 -5.75 8.81 10.91
C HIS A 129 -5.73 10.30 11.34
N MET A 130 -5.77 11.23 10.39
CA MET A 130 -5.90 12.67 10.67
C MET A 130 -7.36 13.08 10.90
N SER A 131 -7.56 14.22 11.57
CA SER A 131 -8.88 14.83 11.80
C SER A 131 -9.27 15.78 10.67
N GLY A 132 -10.57 16.12 10.59
CA GLY A 132 -11.11 17.10 9.63
C GLY A 132 -11.19 16.56 8.21
N LYS A 133 -11.43 15.25 8.06
CA LYS A 133 -11.80 14.62 6.79
C LYS A 133 -13.23 14.99 6.42
N ALA A 134 -13.52 14.96 5.11
CA ALA A 134 -14.86 14.98 4.55
C ALA A 134 -14.97 13.89 3.49
N VAL A 135 -16.13 13.30 3.32
CA VAL A 135 -16.39 12.26 2.31
C VAL A 135 -17.41 12.74 1.28
N ILE A 136 -17.24 12.26 0.04
CA ILE A 136 -18.22 12.47 -1.04
C ILE A 136 -19.49 11.65 -0.75
N SER A 137 -20.56 11.88 -1.52
CA SER A 137 -21.78 11.08 -1.38
C SER A 137 -21.51 9.59 -1.68
N ARG A 138 -22.34 8.72 -1.13
CA ARG A 138 -22.28 7.28 -1.39
C ARG A 138 -22.45 7.00 -2.89
N GLU A 139 -23.38 7.68 -3.52
CA GLU A 139 -23.74 7.52 -4.92
C GLU A 139 -22.59 7.95 -5.84
N GLU A 140 -21.87 9.02 -5.50
CA GLU A 140 -20.69 9.44 -6.25
C GLU A 140 -19.58 8.40 -6.17
N MET A 141 -19.31 7.86 -4.97
CA MET A 141 -18.29 6.81 -4.82
C MET A 141 -18.70 5.49 -5.48
N VAL A 142 -19.97 5.10 -5.41
CA VAL A 142 -20.51 3.94 -6.16
C VAL A 142 -20.24 4.11 -7.65
N GLY A 143 -20.47 5.32 -8.20
CA GLY A 143 -20.15 5.64 -9.59
C GLY A 143 -18.65 5.52 -9.90
N LYS A 144 -17.77 5.94 -9.00
CA LYS A 144 -16.32 5.79 -9.15
C LYS A 144 -15.88 4.32 -9.12
N ILE A 145 -16.42 3.51 -8.20
CA ILE A 145 -16.09 2.08 -8.11
C ILE A 145 -16.61 1.34 -9.34
N ALA A 146 -17.83 1.60 -9.80
CA ALA A 146 -18.36 1.00 -11.03
C ALA A 146 -17.50 1.37 -12.26
N ALA A 147 -17.07 2.62 -12.35
CA ALA A 147 -16.16 3.07 -13.41
C ALA A 147 -14.79 2.38 -13.34
N ALA A 148 -14.26 2.18 -12.12
CA ALA A 148 -13.01 1.44 -11.89
C ALA A 148 -13.15 -0.02 -12.34
N ALA A 149 -14.25 -0.69 -11.94
CA ALA A 149 -14.53 -2.07 -12.33
C ALA A 149 -14.64 -2.23 -13.86
N ALA A 150 -15.33 -1.30 -14.52
CA ALA A 150 -15.48 -1.30 -15.98
C ALA A 150 -14.17 -0.95 -16.73
N ALA A 151 -13.27 -0.19 -16.09
CA ALA A 151 -12.03 0.25 -16.71
C ALA A 151 -10.95 -0.83 -16.75
N ARG A 152 -10.91 -1.75 -15.80
CA ARG A 152 -9.87 -2.79 -15.72
C ARG A 152 -9.93 -3.71 -16.94
N ARG A 153 -8.75 -4.05 -17.45
CA ARG A 153 -8.59 -4.97 -18.61
C ARG A 153 -8.26 -6.38 -18.18
N ASP A 154 -7.48 -6.49 -17.11
CA ASP A 154 -7.08 -7.76 -16.52
C ASP A 154 -8.08 -8.10 -15.41
N PRO A 155 -8.82 -9.22 -15.52
CA PRO A 155 -9.80 -9.62 -14.50
C PRO A 155 -9.15 -9.91 -13.14
N ASP A 156 -7.84 -10.17 -13.12
CA ASP A 156 -7.09 -10.41 -11.88
C ASP A 156 -6.64 -9.12 -11.18
N PHE A 157 -6.77 -7.96 -11.83
CA PHE A 157 -6.50 -6.67 -11.17
C PHE A 157 -7.51 -6.42 -10.05
N VAL A 158 -7.03 -6.22 -8.81
CA VAL A 158 -7.88 -6.12 -7.61
C VAL A 158 -8.24 -4.67 -7.32
N LEU A 159 -9.54 -4.41 -7.10
CA LEU A 159 -10.06 -3.12 -6.66
C LEU A 159 -10.43 -3.19 -5.18
N ILE A 160 -9.76 -2.38 -4.36
CA ILE A 160 -10.04 -2.22 -2.94
C ILE A 160 -10.82 -0.91 -2.77
N ALA A 161 -12.04 -0.98 -2.25
CA ALA A 161 -12.82 0.20 -1.93
C ALA A 161 -12.67 0.57 -0.46
N ARG A 162 -12.12 1.77 -0.22
CA ARG A 162 -11.91 2.33 1.11
C ARG A 162 -13.00 3.37 1.41
N THR A 163 -13.52 3.33 2.63
CA THR A 163 -14.37 4.38 3.16
C THR A 163 -13.78 5.00 4.42
N ASP A 164 -13.72 6.31 4.46
CA ASP A 164 -13.34 7.12 5.61
C ASP A 164 -14.56 7.64 6.38
N ALA A 165 -15.76 7.21 6.01
CA ALA A 165 -17.03 7.69 6.56
C ALA A 165 -17.21 7.39 8.04
N ALA A 166 -16.55 6.36 8.59
CA ALA A 166 -16.62 6.04 10.02
C ALA A 166 -16.24 7.24 10.91
N ALA A 167 -15.24 8.03 10.50
CA ALA A 167 -14.80 9.21 11.22
C ALA A 167 -15.65 10.47 10.96
N VAL A 168 -16.53 10.47 9.96
CA VAL A 168 -17.31 11.63 9.51
C VAL A 168 -18.80 11.47 9.84
N HIS A 169 -19.36 10.31 9.53
CA HIS A 169 -20.80 10.01 9.64
C HIS A 169 -21.09 8.85 10.60
N GLY A 170 -20.06 8.21 11.16
CA GLY A 170 -20.19 7.06 12.05
C GLY A 170 -20.10 5.72 11.32
N LEU A 171 -19.98 4.66 12.14
CA LEU A 171 -19.69 3.31 11.64
C LEU A 171 -20.84 2.75 10.78
N ASP A 172 -22.10 3.06 11.11
CA ASP A 172 -23.26 2.55 10.36
C ASP A 172 -23.27 3.05 8.90
N ASP A 173 -22.94 4.33 8.68
CA ASP A 173 -22.79 4.86 7.31
C ASP A 173 -21.62 4.21 6.58
N ALA A 174 -20.48 4.03 7.25
CA ALA A 174 -19.32 3.37 6.67
C ALA A 174 -19.63 1.92 6.24
N LEU A 175 -20.33 1.15 7.07
CA LEU A 175 -20.74 -0.22 6.76
C LEU A 175 -21.74 -0.26 5.59
N GLY A 176 -22.71 0.67 5.56
CA GLY A 176 -23.63 0.80 4.44
C GLY A 176 -22.92 1.16 3.12
N ARG A 177 -21.91 2.03 3.16
CA ARG A 177 -21.07 2.39 2.01
C ARG A 177 -20.25 1.18 1.54
N ALA A 178 -19.59 0.47 2.46
CA ALA A 178 -18.78 -0.69 2.11
C ALA A 178 -19.60 -1.75 1.36
N LYS A 179 -20.83 -2.05 1.80
CA LYS A 179 -21.74 -2.97 1.10
C LYS A 179 -22.08 -2.46 -0.31
N ALA A 180 -22.43 -1.18 -0.44
CA ALA A 180 -22.72 -0.57 -1.74
C ALA A 180 -21.51 -0.56 -2.69
N TYR A 181 -20.29 -0.45 -2.16
CA TYR A 181 -19.07 -0.50 -2.98
C TYR A 181 -18.76 -1.94 -3.45
N ALA A 182 -19.05 -2.96 -2.65
CA ALA A 182 -19.00 -4.35 -3.09
C ALA A 182 -19.97 -4.61 -4.23
N ASP A 183 -21.24 -4.16 -4.08
CA ASP A 183 -22.27 -4.28 -5.13
C ASP A 183 -21.87 -3.54 -6.42
N ALA A 184 -21.09 -2.47 -6.32
CA ALA A 184 -20.56 -1.71 -7.45
C ALA A 184 -19.33 -2.34 -8.13
N GLY A 185 -18.80 -3.44 -7.58
CA GLY A 185 -17.70 -4.21 -8.19
C GLY A 185 -16.35 -4.09 -7.51
N ALA A 186 -16.28 -3.60 -6.26
CA ALA A 186 -15.08 -3.72 -5.44
C ALA A 186 -14.82 -5.18 -5.07
N ASP A 187 -13.56 -5.60 -5.18
CA ASP A 187 -13.13 -6.97 -4.85
C ASP A 187 -12.80 -7.12 -3.35
N VAL A 188 -12.40 -6.03 -2.69
CA VAL A 188 -11.96 -6.00 -1.29
C VAL A 188 -12.49 -4.74 -0.63
N LEU A 189 -12.85 -4.80 0.65
CA LEU A 189 -13.40 -3.69 1.40
C LEU A 189 -12.44 -3.21 2.49
N PHE A 190 -12.36 -1.90 2.65
CA PHE A 190 -11.49 -1.25 3.59
C PHE A 190 -12.28 -0.16 4.36
N VAL A 191 -12.65 -0.44 5.60
CA VAL A 191 -13.23 0.55 6.53
C VAL A 191 -12.09 1.15 7.35
N GLU A 192 -11.81 2.45 7.12
CA GLU A 192 -10.67 3.13 7.69
C GLU A 192 -10.88 3.53 9.14
N ALA A 193 -9.84 3.30 9.96
CA ALA A 193 -9.68 3.80 11.33
C ALA A 193 -10.86 3.51 12.28
N PRO A 194 -11.35 2.27 12.41
CA PRO A 194 -12.22 1.92 13.54
C PRO A 194 -11.47 2.16 14.85
N THR A 195 -12.12 2.82 15.83
CA THR A 195 -11.45 3.38 17.01
C THR A 195 -11.57 2.52 18.29
N SER A 196 -12.24 1.38 18.22
CA SER A 196 -12.38 0.43 19.31
C SER A 196 -12.38 -1.01 18.79
N GLU A 197 -12.04 -1.97 19.66
CA GLU A 197 -12.12 -3.39 19.31
C GLU A 197 -13.56 -3.79 18.96
N GLU A 198 -14.57 -3.25 19.65
CA GLU A 198 -15.99 -3.45 19.33
C GLU A 198 -16.31 -2.98 17.89
N SER A 199 -15.80 -1.83 17.48
CA SER A 199 -16.01 -1.34 16.11
C SER A 199 -15.31 -2.21 15.06
N ILE A 200 -14.13 -2.75 15.37
CA ILE A 200 -13.42 -3.72 14.52
C ILE A 200 -14.23 -5.01 14.39
N GLU A 201 -14.74 -5.54 15.50
CA GLU A 201 -15.60 -6.75 15.52
C GLU A 201 -16.88 -6.54 14.72
N ARG A 202 -17.49 -5.37 14.80
CA ARG A 202 -18.68 -5.03 13.99
C ARG A 202 -18.34 -4.99 12.50
N VAL A 203 -17.24 -4.36 12.09
CA VAL A 203 -16.79 -4.39 10.70
C VAL A 203 -16.63 -5.82 10.21
N ALA A 204 -15.92 -6.66 10.96
CA ALA A 204 -15.68 -8.05 10.62
C ALA A 204 -17.00 -8.86 10.52
N THR A 205 -17.93 -8.66 11.45
CA THR A 205 -19.18 -9.42 11.52
C THR A 205 -20.17 -9.00 10.44
N GLU A 206 -20.37 -7.68 10.26
CA GLU A 206 -21.39 -7.16 9.34
C GLU A 206 -20.99 -7.23 7.86
N LEU A 207 -19.68 -7.30 7.59
CA LEU A 207 -19.16 -7.45 6.23
C LEU A 207 -18.70 -8.88 5.91
N ARG A 208 -18.84 -9.81 6.86
CA ARG A 208 -18.50 -11.21 6.66
C ARG A 208 -19.27 -11.81 5.48
N GLY A 209 -18.53 -12.39 4.53
CA GLY A 209 -19.14 -13.01 3.34
C GLY A 209 -19.57 -12.01 2.25
N VAL A 210 -19.41 -10.70 2.47
CA VAL A 210 -19.63 -9.69 1.43
C VAL A 210 -18.42 -9.63 0.49
N ALA A 211 -17.23 -9.41 1.04
CA ALA A 211 -15.95 -9.45 0.33
C ALA A 211 -14.81 -9.62 1.34
N PRO A 212 -13.58 -9.97 0.90
CA PRO A 212 -12.36 -9.90 1.72
C PRO A 212 -12.18 -8.53 2.36
N LEU A 213 -11.64 -8.49 3.60
CA LEU A 213 -11.52 -7.28 4.40
C LEU A 213 -10.06 -6.89 4.63
N VAL A 214 -9.78 -5.58 4.58
CA VAL A 214 -8.50 -4.98 4.96
C VAL A 214 -8.55 -4.55 6.42
N PHE A 215 -7.51 -4.92 7.18
CA PHE A 215 -7.18 -4.33 8.47
C PHE A 215 -5.97 -3.41 8.31
N ASN A 216 -6.13 -2.12 8.58
CA ASN A 216 -5.03 -1.16 8.56
C ASN A 216 -4.42 -1.03 9.95
N TRP A 217 -3.30 -1.69 10.16
CA TRP A 217 -2.50 -1.62 11.39
C TRP A 217 -1.54 -0.41 11.31
N ALA A 218 -2.10 0.82 11.25
CA ALA A 218 -1.29 2.02 11.14
C ALA A 218 -0.53 2.27 12.45
N GLU A 219 0.78 2.31 12.36
CA GLU A 219 1.69 2.48 13.51
C GLU A 219 1.47 3.86 14.17
N GLY A 220 1.05 3.86 15.42
CA GLY A 220 0.67 5.09 16.14
C GLY A 220 -0.64 5.73 15.69
N GLY A 221 -1.44 5.02 14.88
CA GLY A 221 -2.74 5.47 14.39
C GLY A 221 -3.85 5.41 15.45
N ARG A 222 -5.11 5.59 15.00
CA ARG A 222 -6.30 5.59 15.87
C ARG A 222 -6.87 4.20 16.11
N THR A 223 -6.62 3.26 15.20
CA THR A 223 -7.07 1.88 15.33
C THR A 223 -6.32 1.20 16.45
N PRO A 224 -7.01 0.55 17.40
CA PRO A 224 -6.35 -0.22 18.46
C PRO A 224 -5.42 -1.29 17.87
N PRO A 225 -4.20 -1.45 18.38
CA PRO A 225 -3.29 -2.48 17.91
C PRO A 225 -3.79 -3.85 18.34
N LEU A 226 -4.07 -4.72 17.39
CA LEU A 226 -4.43 -6.12 17.63
C LEU A 226 -3.31 -7.06 17.19
N PRO A 227 -3.11 -8.19 17.90
CA PRO A 227 -2.24 -9.26 17.41
C PRO A 227 -2.76 -9.83 16.08
N LEU A 228 -1.84 -10.28 15.22
CA LEU A 228 -2.20 -10.86 13.91
C LEU A 228 -3.15 -12.08 14.07
N SER A 229 -2.98 -12.90 15.11
CA SER A 229 -3.87 -14.01 15.43
C SER A 229 -5.32 -13.55 15.66
N ARG A 230 -5.50 -12.45 16.41
CA ARG A 230 -6.83 -11.90 16.66
C ARG A 230 -7.47 -11.34 15.38
N ILE A 231 -6.68 -10.68 14.53
CA ILE A 231 -7.13 -10.18 13.23
C ILE A 231 -7.56 -11.34 12.33
N ALA A 232 -6.82 -12.44 12.36
CA ALA A 232 -7.17 -13.69 11.66
C ALA A 232 -8.49 -14.30 12.15
N ASP A 233 -8.66 -14.41 13.48
CA ASP A 233 -9.88 -14.93 14.10
C ASP A 233 -11.13 -14.12 13.72
N LEU A 234 -10.96 -12.81 13.54
CA LEU A 234 -12.01 -11.91 13.08
C LEU A 234 -12.34 -12.08 11.59
N GLY A 235 -11.46 -12.71 10.81
CA GLY A 235 -11.68 -13.02 9.39
C GLY A 235 -11.25 -11.93 8.42
N PHE A 236 -10.34 -11.04 8.82
CA PHE A 236 -9.67 -10.13 7.87
C PHE A 236 -8.74 -10.91 6.95
N SER A 237 -8.68 -10.53 5.69
CA SER A 237 -7.88 -11.21 4.66
C SER A 237 -6.56 -10.52 4.34
N LEU A 238 -6.47 -9.22 4.61
CA LEU A 238 -5.28 -8.39 4.31
C LEU A 238 -4.98 -7.47 5.50
N VAL A 239 -3.73 -7.45 5.92
CA VAL A 239 -3.26 -6.56 7.00
C VAL A 239 -2.17 -5.65 6.44
N LEU A 240 -2.42 -4.34 6.49
CA LEU A 240 -1.45 -3.33 6.11
C LEU A 240 -0.66 -2.87 7.33
N TYR A 241 0.67 -2.75 7.19
CA TYR A 241 1.57 -2.05 8.10
C TYR A 241 2.17 -0.86 7.35
N PRO A 242 1.43 0.27 7.23
CA PRO A 242 1.65 1.24 6.15
C PRO A 242 2.88 2.13 6.30
N ILE A 243 3.36 2.41 7.52
CA ILE A 243 4.40 3.41 7.74
C ILE A 243 5.59 2.94 8.59
N GLY A 244 5.58 1.72 9.12
CA GLY A 244 6.62 1.20 10.01
C GLY A 244 8.02 1.27 9.41
N THR A 245 8.18 0.92 8.13
CA THR A 245 9.44 1.00 7.41
C THR A 245 9.98 2.43 7.30
N LEU A 246 9.11 3.41 7.03
CA LEU A 246 9.47 4.83 6.99
C LEU A 246 9.91 5.35 8.38
N LEU A 247 9.18 4.98 9.43
CA LEU A 247 9.52 5.38 10.79
C LEU A 247 10.86 4.77 11.23
N ALA A 248 11.10 3.49 10.90
CA ALA A 248 12.35 2.81 11.19
C ALA A 248 13.54 3.45 10.43
N ALA A 249 13.38 3.74 9.13
CA ALA A 249 14.37 4.46 8.34
C ALA A 249 14.67 5.85 8.92
N THR A 250 13.63 6.59 9.32
CA THR A 250 13.77 7.91 9.95
C THR A 250 14.59 7.84 11.25
N ALA A 251 14.33 6.83 12.09
CA ALA A 251 15.08 6.63 13.32
C ALA A 251 16.56 6.29 13.05
N GLY A 252 16.83 5.41 12.10
CA GLY A 252 18.20 5.06 11.69
C GLY A 252 18.98 6.26 11.13
N ILE A 253 18.36 7.02 10.25
CA ILE A 253 18.96 8.23 9.67
C ILE A 253 19.28 9.26 10.77
N ARG A 254 18.35 9.52 11.69
CA ARG A 254 18.58 10.44 12.83
C ARG A 254 19.75 9.98 13.68
N SER A 255 19.80 8.71 14.05
CA SER A 255 20.90 8.14 14.84
C SER A 255 22.25 8.34 14.19
N LEU A 256 22.37 8.08 12.89
CA LEU A 256 23.59 8.31 12.12
C LEU A 256 23.99 9.78 12.11
N LEU A 257 23.05 10.69 11.84
CA LEU A 257 23.30 12.13 11.78
C LEU A 257 23.73 12.71 13.13
N ASP A 258 23.18 12.20 14.26
CA ASP A 258 23.58 12.59 15.60
C ASP A 258 25.04 12.20 15.90
N VAL A 259 25.48 11.00 15.46
CA VAL A 259 26.87 10.56 15.57
C VAL A 259 27.78 11.46 14.76
N ILE A 260 27.46 11.74 13.50
CA ILE A 260 28.26 12.61 12.63
C ILE A 260 28.38 14.03 13.22
N ARG A 261 27.27 14.57 13.73
CA ARG A 261 27.26 15.92 14.34
C ARG A 261 28.11 16.01 15.62
N ARG A 262 28.12 14.96 16.43
CA ARG A 262 28.87 14.91 17.69
C ARG A 262 30.35 14.64 17.45
N ASP A 263 30.70 13.69 16.57
CA ASP A 263 32.04 13.12 16.45
C ASP A 263 32.77 13.60 15.18
N GLY A 264 32.09 14.27 14.26
CA GLY A 264 32.63 14.69 12.95
C GLY A 264 32.85 13.54 11.96
N THR A 265 32.45 12.33 12.31
CA THR A 265 32.65 11.09 11.53
C THR A 265 31.53 10.09 11.84
N PRO A 266 31.08 9.24 10.88
CA PRO A 266 30.11 8.18 11.13
C PRO A 266 30.69 6.94 11.82
N THR A 267 31.98 6.87 12.11
CA THR A 267 32.69 5.65 12.51
C THR A 267 32.02 4.87 13.65
N ALA A 268 31.51 5.58 14.65
CA ALA A 268 30.83 4.93 15.79
C ALA A 268 29.46 4.31 15.44
N ALA A 269 28.84 4.70 14.33
CA ALA A 269 27.57 4.17 13.86
C ALA A 269 27.73 3.01 12.86
N LEU A 270 28.91 2.86 12.24
CA LEU A 270 29.13 1.85 11.18
C LEU A 270 28.82 0.40 11.57
N PRO A 271 29.04 -0.06 12.83
CA PRO A 271 28.67 -1.42 13.22
C PRO A 271 27.15 -1.71 13.16
N GLY A 272 26.34 -0.68 13.12
CA GLY A 272 24.87 -0.82 13.07
C GLY A 272 24.24 -0.62 11.68
N VAL A 273 25.06 -0.45 10.64
CA VAL A 273 24.59 -0.28 9.26
C VAL A 273 25.20 -1.33 8.33
N PRO A 274 24.54 -1.67 7.21
CA PRO A 274 25.09 -2.58 6.22
C PRO A 274 26.46 -2.10 5.71
N THR A 275 27.36 -3.03 5.47
CA THR A 275 28.61 -2.77 4.74
C THR A 275 28.32 -2.38 3.29
N PHE A 276 29.31 -1.80 2.61
CA PHE A 276 29.17 -1.46 1.19
C PHE A 276 28.85 -2.71 0.33
N ASP A 277 29.51 -3.84 0.60
CA ASP A 277 29.31 -5.10 -0.14
C ASP A 277 27.93 -5.71 0.13
N GLU A 278 27.46 -5.69 1.38
CA GLU A 278 26.09 -6.12 1.73
C GLU A 278 25.06 -5.26 1.01
N PHE A 279 25.26 -3.94 1.00
CA PHE A 279 24.31 -3.02 0.37
C PHE A 279 24.30 -3.19 -1.16
N THR A 280 25.46 -3.28 -1.81
CA THR A 280 25.52 -3.49 -3.27
C THR A 280 24.95 -4.84 -3.68
N THR A 281 25.13 -5.89 -2.87
CA THR A 281 24.46 -7.18 -3.06
C THR A 281 22.94 -7.05 -2.95
N LEU A 282 22.47 -6.35 -1.94
CA LEU A 282 21.05 -6.10 -1.72
C LEU A 282 20.38 -5.40 -2.93
N ILE A 283 21.07 -4.45 -3.54
CA ILE A 283 20.53 -3.71 -4.70
C ILE A 283 20.80 -4.41 -6.06
N GLY A 284 21.41 -5.63 -6.05
CA GLY A 284 21.48 -6.50 -7.23
C GLY A 284 22.77 -6.38 -8.06
N LEU A 285 23.87 -5.84 -7.52
CA LEU A 285 25.14 -5.75 -8.24
C LEU A 285 25.62 -7.11 -8.79
N PRO A 286 25.48 -8.27 -8.08
CA PRO A 286 25.86 -9.57 -8.63
C PRO A 286 25.10 -9.94 -9.90
N GLU A 287 23.79 -9.68 -9.95
CA GLU A 287 22.96 -9.92 -11.13
C GLU A 287 23.41 -9.07 -12.33
N VAL A 288 23.70 -7.77 -12.08
CA VAL A 288 24.23 -6.88 -13.12
C VAL A 288 25.52 -7.44 -13.69
N SER A 289 26.45 -7.85 -12.84
CA SER A 289 27.75 -8.41 -13.27
C SER A 289 27.59 -9.72 -14.07
N GLU A 290 26.65 -10.57 -13.68
CA GLU A 290 26.35 -11.80 -14.44
C GLU A 290 25.77 -11.47 -15.83
N LEU A 291 24.85 -10.51 -15.92
CA LEU A 291 24.29 -10.09 -17.19
C LEU A 291 25.31 -9.39 -18.08
N GLU A 292 26.21 -8.57 -17.52
CA GLU A 292 27.32 -7.99 -18.26
C GLU A 292 28.21 -9.07 -18.88
N GLN A 293 28.62 -10.08 -18.11
CA GLN A 293 29.39 -11.22 -18.62
C GLN A 293 28.65 -11.98 -19.71
N ARG A 294 27.35 -12.23 -19.52
CA ARG A 294 26.50 -12.94 -20.47
C ARG A 294 26.35 -12.22 -21.81
N PHE A 295 26.30 -10.89 -21.80
CA PHE A 295 26.03 -10.07 -22.97
C PHE A 295 27.24 -9.31 -23.52
N SER A 296 28.43 -9.41 -22.89
CA SER A 296 29.67 -8.75 -23.37
C SER A 296 30.21 -9.31 -24.69
N GLY A 297 29.76 -10.48 -25.12
CA GLY A 297 30.21 -11.09 -26.39
C GLY A 297 31.66 -11.61 -26.36
N GLU A 298 32.26 -11.78 -25.17
CA GLU A 298 33.56 -12.45 -24.98
C GLU A 298 33.40 -13.94 -24.79
#